data_5c4f2ab3a3a24270cdccf6f56b57b481
#
_entry.id   5c4f2ab3a3a24270cdccf6f56b57b481
#
_cell.length_a   1.000
_cell.length_b   1.000
_cell.length_c   1.000
_cell.angle_alpha   90.00
_cell.angle_beta   90.00
_cell.angle_gamma   90.00
#
_symmetry.space_group_name_H-M   'P 1'
#
loop_
_entity.id
_entity.type
_entity.pdbx_description
1 polymer ?
#
loop_
_entity_poly.entity_id
_entity_poly.type
_entity_poly.pdbx_seq_one_letter_code
_entity_poly.pdbx_strand_id
1 'polypeptide(L)'
;MESNRKTLANYLYRIGRKYDQLSGKTFIHFIHIGKTGGSAVKYALEPYQRYGSYIFIPHSHSFKLMDAQPGEKVIFFLRDPIKRYISGFYSRQRKGLPHRFYEWTADEEIAFGNFSDPDQLAQSLSSPDPDERQRAIHAMNSIHHVNSHYINWFLSQEYFLSRSADIFHIGFLETLERDFEFIKEKMGLPEEACLPADPVTMHKNPVAPEPLSAQAMENLKSWYKIDYEFIDFCHRFLSEKVTD
;
A
#
# COMPACT_ATOMS: atom_id res chain seq x y z
N MET A 1 -30.26 16.69 -13.39
CA MET A 1 -30.36 16.75 -11.91
C MET A 1 -29.13 16.15 -11.23
N GLU A 2 -28.52 15.12 -11.75
CA GLU A 2 -27.34 14.46 -11.14
C GLU A 2 -26.05 15.31 -11.18
N SER A 3 -25.82 16.06 -12.26
CA SER A 3 -24.69 16.99 -12.40
C SER A 3 -24.71 18.10 -11.34
N ASN A 4 -25.87 18.69 -11.07
CA ASN A 4 -26.00 19.76 -10.06
C ASN A 4 -25.79 19.27 -8.62
N ARG A 5 -26.17 18.01 -8.32
CA ARG A 5 -25.92 17.40 -7.01
C ARG A 5 -24.43 17.15 -6.74
N LYS A 6 -23.69 16.68 -7.77
CA LYS A 6 -22.22 16.49 -7.67
C LYS A 6 -21.50 17.84 -7.48
N THR A 7 -21.94 18.89 -8.19
CA THR A 7 -21.36 20.23 -8.07
C THR A 7 -21.58 20.83 -6.67
N LEU A 8 -22.80 20.70 -6.11
CA LEU A 8 -23.12 21.18 -4.78
C LEU A 8 -22.35 20.41 -3.69
N ALA A 9 -22.27 19.08 -3.80
CA ALA A 9 -21.49 18.25 -2.88
C ALA A 9 -20.01 18.63 -2.88
N ASN A 10 -19.40 18.84 -4.05
CA ASN A 10 -18.02 19.29 -4.17
C ASN A 10 -17.82 20.70 -3.57
N TYR A 11 -18.76 21.61 -3.75
CA TYR A 11 -18.70 22.94 -3.17
C TYR A 11 -18.75 22.89 -1.64
N LEU A 12 -19.70 22.16 -1.06
CA LEU A 12 -19.83 21.97 0.40
C LEU A 12 -18.58 21.28 0.98
N TYR A 13 -18.03 20.28 0.30
CA TYR A 13 -16.77 19.64 0.70
C TYR A 13 -15.62 20.65 0.77
N ARG A 14 -15.47 21.52 -0.26
CA ARG A 14 -14.43 22.55 -0.28
C ARG A 14 -14.57 23.57 0.84
N ILE A 15 -15.80 24.00 1.15
CA ILE A 15 -16.08 24.91 2.26
C ILE A 15 -15.72 24.23 3.60
N GLY A 16 -16.19 22.99 3.81
CA GLY A 16 -15.88 22.23 5.02
C GLY A 16 -14.37 22.06 5.22
N ARG A 17 -13.64 21.69 4.15
CA ARG A 17 -12.18 21.57 4.20
C ARG A 17 -11.48 22.88 4.55
N LYS A 18 -11.94 24.01 3.98
CA LYS A 18 -11.39 25.34 4.29
C LYS A 18 -11.65 25.73 5.76
N TYR A 19 -12.84 25.44 6.27
CA TYR A 19 -13.17 25.64 7.67
C TYR A 19 -12.27 24.82 8.60
N ASP A 20 -12.05 23.54 8.28
CA ASP A 20 -11.16 22.66 9.04
C ASP A 20 -9.72 23.18 9.06
N GLN A 21 -9.21 23.66 7.92
CA GLN A 21 -7.87 24.29 7.83
C GLN A 21 -7.79 25.55 8.72
N LEU A 22 -8.78 26.42 8.65
CA LEU A 22 -8.83 27.64 9.48
C LEU A 22 -8.99 27.33 10.97
N SER A 23 -9.60 26.18 11.31
CA SER A 23 -9.73 25.69 12.68
C SER A 23 -8.49 24.95 13.19
N GLY A 24 -7.40 24.97 12.46
CA GLY A 24 -6.12 24.35 12.84
C GLY A 24 -6.11 22.82 12.78
N LYS A 25 -7.04 22.19 12.02
CA LYS A 25 -7.06 20.74 11.85
C LYS A 25 -5.91 20.29 10.95
N THR A 26 -5.26 19.19 11.32
CA THR A 26 -4.23 18.53 10.54
C THR A 26 -4.84 17.41 9.70
N PHE A 27 -4.72 17.51 8.39
CA PHE A 27 -5.15 16.46 7.47
C PHE A 27 -4.07 15.39 7.37
N ILE A 28 -4.46 14.13 7.54
CA ILE A 28 -3.59 12.97 7.41
C ILE A 28 -4.13 12.09 6.29
N HIS A 29 -3.42 12.05 5.18
CA HIS A 29 -3.75 11.20 4.03
C HIS A 29 -3.12 9.82 4.21
N PHE A 30 -3.92 8.78 4.08
CA PHE A 30 -3.42 7.41 4.06
C PHE A 30 -3.14 6.98 2.62
N ILE A 31 -1.85 6.92 2.24
CA ILE A 31 -1.43 6.37 0.94
C ILE A 31 -1.54 4.85 1.03
N HIS A 32 -2.56 4.30 0.37
CA HIS A 32 -2.86 2.87 0.45
C HIS A 32 -2.08 2.07 -0.57
N ILE A 33 -0.87 1.65 -0.22
CA ILE A 33 -0.08 0.70 -1.00
C ILE A 33 -0.70 -0.70 -0.84
N GLY A 34 -0.91 -1.40 -1.95
CA GLY A 34 -1.53 -2.73 -1.92
C GLY A 34 -0.68 -3.77 -1.20
N LYS A 35 -1.31 -4.62 -0.39
CA LYS A 35 -0.70 -5.78 0.29
C LYS A 35 0.32 -5.45 1.39
N THR A 36 0.23 -4.26 1.97
CA THR A 36 1.10 -3.78 3.07
C THR A 36 0.36 -3.62 4.41
N GLY A 37 -0.79 -4.26 4.58
CA GLY A 37 -1.59 -4.17 5.82
C GLY A 37 -2.54 -2.98 5.90
N GLY A 38 -2.59 -2.15 4.85
CA GLY A 38 -3.37 -0.91 4.84
C GLY A 38 -4.87 -1.08 5.08
N SER A 39 -5.47 -2.22 4.75
CA SER A 39 -6.88 -2.49 5.03
C SER A 39 -7.16 -2.57 6.53
N ALA A 40 -6.28 -3.21 7.31
CA ALA A 40 -6.41 -3.31 8.75
C ALA A 40 -6.30 -1.92 9.42
N VAL A 41 -5.34 -1.10 8.99
CA VAL A 41 -5.18 0.27 9.48
C VAL A 41 -6.40 1.15 9.14
N LYS A 42 -6.89 1.06 7.91
CA LYS A 42 -8.09 1.80 7.49
C LYS A 42 -9.31 1.41 8.31
N TYR A 43 -9.51 0.11 8.54
CA TYR A 43 -10.60 -0.39 9.37
C TYR A 43 -10.51 0.15 10.81
N ALA A 44 -9.32 0.08 11.41
CA ALA A 44 -9.10 0.55 12.77
C ALA A 44 -9.31 2.07 12.94
N LEU A 45 -8.99 2.86 11.91
CA LEU A 45 -9.13 4.31 11.92
C LEU A 45 -10.47 4.82 11.37
N GLU A 46 -11.32 3.96 10.82
CA GLU A 46 -12.62 4.34 10.26
C GLU A 46 -13.53 5.11 11.25
N PRO A 47 -13.66 4.68 12.52
CA PRO A 47 -14.46 5.42 13.50
C PRO A 47 -13.85 6.77 13.90
N TYR A 48 -12.56 6.97 13.65
CA TYR A 48 -11.77 8.11 14.11
C TYR A 48 -11.32 9.04 12.98
N GLN A 49 -12.02 9.02 11.84
CA GLN A 49 -11.66 9.89 10.70
C GLN A 49 -11.66 11.39 11.06
N ARG A 50 -12.40 11.79 12.06
CA ARG A 50 -12.40 13.15 12.61
C ARG A 50 -12.24 13.07 14.12
N TYR A 51 -11.00 13.09 14.59
CA TYR A 51 -10.72 12.94 16.01
C TYR A 51 -9.71 13.98 16.50
N GLY A 52 -10.00 14.66 17.62
CA GLY A 52 -9.13 15.69 18.16
C GLY A 52 -8.77 16.75 17.13
N SER A 53 -7.49 16.99 16.94
CA SER A 53 -6.94 17.94 15.96
C SER A 53 -6.75 17.33 14.57
N TYR A 54 -7.12 16.06 14.35
CA TYR A 54 -6.79 15.33 13.14
C TYR A 54 -8.01 15.00 12.29
N ILE A 55 -7.79 14.98 10.98
CA ILE A 55 -8.72 14.48 9.97
C ILE A 55 -8.00 13.42 9.16
N PHE A 56 -8.32 12.15 9.38
CA PHE A 56 -7.78 11.02 8.67
C PHE A 56 -8.57 10.78 7.38
N ILE A 57 -7.87 10.73 6.25
CA ILE A 57 -8.47 10.57 4.92
C ILE A 57 -7.90 9.29 4.28
N PRO A 58 -8.67 8.19 4.30
CA PRO A 58 -8.27 6.96 3.62
C PRO A 58 -8.46 7.11 2.12
N HIS A 59 -7.44 6.71 1.35
CA HIS A 59 -7.48 6.75 -0.11
C HIS A 59 -7.51 5.35 -0.75
N SER A 60 -7.77 5.33 -2.06
CA SER A 60 -7.58 4.17 -2.92
C SER A 60 -6.09 3.97 -3.25
N HIS A 61 -5.77 2.86 -3.95
CA HIS A 61 -4.39 2.56 -4.35
C HIS A 61 -3.78 3.56 -5.35
N SER A 62 -4.61 4.37 -6.02
CA SER A 62 -4.15 5.34 -7.01
C SER A 62 -3.62 6.65 -6.42
N PHE A 63 -3.93 6.95 -5.15
CA PHE A 63 -3.50 8.18 -4.50
C PHE A 63 -2.00 8.13 -4.19
N LYS A 64 -1.29 9.19 -4.56
CA LYS A 64 0.16 9.35 -4.44
C LYS A 64 0.54 10.53 -3.55
N LEU A 65 1.79 10.61 -3.14
CA LEU A 65 2.29 11.75 -2.35
C LEU A 65 2.03 13.10 -3.03
N MET A 66 2.13 13.16 -4.36
CA MET A 66 1.90 14.38 -5.13
C MET A 66 0.45 14.85 -5.12
N ASP A 67 -0.51 13.97 -4.79
CA ASP A 67 -1.93 14.32 -4.72
C ASP A 67 -2.32 14.96 -3.37
N ALA A 68 -1.46 14.80 -2.34
CA ALA A 68 -1.60 15.52 -1.07
C ALA A 68 -1.06 16.94 -1.22
N GLN A 69 -1.79 17.94 -0.67
CA GLN A 69 -1.31 19.33 -0.70
C GLN A 69 -0.04 19.49 0.18
N PRO A 70 0.92 20.32 -0.21
CA PRO A 70 2.06 20.65 0.65
C PRO A 70 1.59 21.13 2.03
N GLY A 71 2.20 20.57 3.10
CA GLY A 71 1.83 20.84 4.49
C GLY A 71 0.79 19.86 5.06
N GLU A 72 0.07 19.12 4.22
CA GLU A 72 -0.80 18.02 4.69
C GLU A 72 0.02 16.76 4.95
N LYS A 73 -0.33 16.05 6.00
CA LYS A 73 0.43 14.89 6.45
C LYS A 73 0.06 13.64 5.69
N VAL A 74 1.02 12.71 5.57
CA VAL A 74 0.80 11.41 4.96
C VAL A 74 1.27 10.27 5.86
N ILE A 75 0.53 9.17 5.82
CA ILE A 75 0.90 7.88 6.43
C ILE A 75 0.88 6.83 5.32
N PHE A 76 1.84 5.94 5.35
CA PHE A 76 1.84 4.75 4.50
C PHE A 76 2.56 3.58 5.18
N PHE A 77 2.30 2.38 4.67
CA PHE A 77 2.92 1.16 5.16
C PHE A 77 3.65 0.44 4.03
N LEU A 78 4.78 -0.14 4.39
CA LEU A 78 5.61 -0.98 3.53
C LEU A 78 5.59 -2.43 4.02
N ARG A 79 6.16 -3.31 3.25
CA ARG A 79 6.32 -4.73 3.54
C ARG A 79 7.53 -5.25 2.78
N ASP A 80 8.14 -6.35 3.24
CA ASP A 80 9.09 -7.07 2.43
C ASP A 80 8.56 -7.32 1.00
N PRO A 81 9.28 -6.92 -0.07
CA PRO A 81 8.78 -6.97 -1.44
C PRO A 81 8.40 -8.38 -1.90
N ILE A 82 9.14 -9.42 -1.49
CA ILE A 82 8.85 -10.81 -1.85
C ILE A 82 7.59 -11.29 -1.13
N LYS A 83 7.43 -10.99 0.15
CA LYS A 83 6.18 -11.31 0.89
C LYS A 83 4.98 -10.55 0.29
N ARG A 84 5.22 -9.32 -0.20
CA ARG A 84 4.20 -8.53 -0.91
C ARG A 84 3.83 -9.18 -2.24
N TYR A 85 4.81 -9.63 -3.03
CA TYR A 85 4.64 -10.39 -4.26
C TYR A 85 3.75 -11.62 -4.06
N ILE A 86 4.10 -12.50 -3.12
CA ILE A 86 3.33 -13.72 -2.81
C ILE A 86 1.88 -13.36 -2.43
N SER A 87 1.71 -12.35 -1.58
CA SER A 87 0.39 -11.89 -1.15
C SER A 87 -0.44 -11.30 -2.30
N GLY A 88 0.20 -10.58 -3.21
CA GLY A 88 -0.40 -10.00 -4.41
C GLY A 88 -0.85 -11.09 -5.38
N PHE A 89 0.06 -12.01 -5.70
CA PHE A 89 -0.20 -13.12 -6.60
C PHE A 89 -1.43 -13.93 -6.17
N TYR A 90 -1.42 -14.48 -4.97
CA TYR A 90 -2.55 -15.29 -4.49
C TYR A 90 -3.85 -14.50 -4.32
N SER A 91 -3.77 -13.23 -3.94
CA SER A 91 -4.97 -12.37 -3.86
C SER A 91 -5.61 -12.18 -5.23
N ARG A 92 -4.81 -11.96 -6.28
CA ARG A 92 -5.32 -11.78 -7.64
C ARG A 92 -5.74 -13.09 -8.27
N GLN A 93 -4.99 -14.18 -8.03
CA GLN A 93 -5.37 -15.51 -8.47
C GLN A 93 -6.79 -15.88 -8.01
N ARG A 94 -7.15 -15.56 -6.77
CA ARG A 94 -8.51 -15.73 -6.22
C ARG A 94 -9.48 -14.61 -6.58
N LYS A 95 -9.13 -13.71 -7.51
CA LYS A 95 -9.97 -12.57 -7.89
C LYS A 95 -10.41 -11.74 -6.67
N GLY A 96 -9.56 -11.64 -5.64
CA GLY A 96 -9.81 -10.86 -4.42
C GLY A 96 -10.64 -11.55 -3.33
N LEU A 97 -11.19 -12.74 -3.61
CA LEU A 97 -11.95 -13.49 -2.61
C LEU A 97 -11.06 -13.92 -1.42
N PRO A 98 -11.63 -14.14 -0.21
CA PRO A 98 -13.07 -14.08 0.16
C PRO A 98 -13.59 -12.66 0.41
N HIS A 99 -12.74 -11.62 0.41
CA HIS A 99 -13.16 -10.30 0.84
C HIS A 99 -14.07 -9.60 -0.18
N ARG A 100 -13.61 -9.44 -1.43
CA ARG A 100 -14.37 -8.81 -2.51
C ARG A 100 -13.92 -9.34 -3.85
N PHE A 101 -14.88 -9.75 -4.68
CA PHE A 101 -14.60 -10.20 -6.04
C PHE A 101 -14.19 -9.05 -6.95
N TYR A 102 -13.09 -9.26 -7.67
CA TYR A 102 -12.61 -8.40 -8.76
C TYR A 102 -12.20 -9.28 -9.93
N GLU A 103 -12.88 -9.13 -11.05
CA GLU A 103 -12.55 -9.88 -12.27
C GLU A 103 -11.11 -9.64 -12.70
N TRP A 104 -10.52 -10.62 -13.38
CA TRP A 104 -9.22 -10.44 -14.02
C TRP A 104 -9.34 -9.47 -15.19
N THR A 105 -8.28 -8.68 -15.43
CA THR A 105 -8.06 -8.06 -16.73
C THR A 105 -7.69 -9.12 -17.76
N ALA A 106 -7.77 -8.80 -19.05
CA ALA A 106 -7.36 -9.72 -20.12
C ALA A 106 -5.89 -10.16 -19.95
N ASP A 107 -5.02 -9.25 -19.53
CA ASP A 107 -3.60 -9.54 -19.30
C ASP A 107 -3.38 -10.42 -18.05
N GLU A 108 -4.18 -10.24 -16.99
CA GLU A 108 -4.15 -11.12 -15.83
C GLU A 108 -4.67 -12.53 -16.18
N GLU A 109 -5.67 -12.64 -17.03
CA GLU A 109 -6.16 -13.94 -17.52
C GLU A 109 -5.06 -14.70 -18.28
N ILE A 110 -4.33 -14.02 -19.16
CA ILE A 110 -3.17 -14.58 -19.85
C ILE A 110 -2.08 -14.99 -18.85
N ALA A 111 -1.79 -14.13 -17.87
CA ALA A 111 -0.77 -14.40 -16.87
C ALA A 111 -1.10 -15.63 -16.02
N PHE A 112 -2.33 -15.74 -15.49
CA PHE A 112 -2.77 -16.87 -14.69
C PHE A 112 -3.07 -18.14 -15.52
N GLY A 113 -3.26 -18.01 -16.83
CA GLY A 113 -3.29 -19.12 -17.77
C GLY A 113 -1.92 -19.77 -17.97
N ASN A 114 -0.83 -19.00 -17.82
CA ASN A 114 0.55 -19.51 -17.92
C ASN A 114 1.13 -19.92 -16.56
N PHE A 115 0.78 -19.24 -15.47
CA PHE A 115 1.39 -19.43 -14.15
C PHE A 115 0.33 -19.56 -13.06
N SER A 116 0.19 -20.76 -12.52
CA SER A 116 -0.71 -21.04 -11.39
C SER A 116 -0.01 -20.99 -10.02
N ASP A 117 1.32 -20.87 -10.02
CA ASP A 117 2.16 -20.89 -8.83
C ASP A 117 3.15 -19.71 -8.87
N PRO A 118 3.29 -18.94 -7.76
CA PRO A 118 4.22 -17.84 -7.69
C PRO A 118 5.68 -18.27 -7.75
N ASP A 119 6.05 -19.46 -7.28
CA ASP A 119 7.41 -19.97 -7.38
C ASP A 119 7.79 -20.24 -8.84
N GLN A 120 6.91 -20.93 -9.58
CA GLN A 120 7.09 -21.16 -11.01
C GLN A 120 7.24 -19.85 -11.78
N LEU A 121 6.35 -18.87 -11.57
CA LEU A 121 6.43 -17.57 -12.22
C LEU A 121 7.79 -16.92 -11.96
N ALA A 122 8.21 -16.90 -10.70
CA ALA A 122 9.47 -16.28 -10.31
C ALA A 122 10.71 -17.01 -10.89
N GLN A 123 10.70 -18.35 -10.94
CA GLN A 123 11.78 -19.12 -11.59
C GLN A 123 11.88 -18.82 -13.08
N SER A 124 10.74 -18.72 -13.76
CA SER A 124 10.67 -18.48 -15.21
C SER A 124 11.26 -17.13 -15.64
N LEU A 125 11.50 -16.19 -14.71
CA LEU A 125 12.19 -14.92 -15.01
C LEU A 125 13.64 -15.11 -15.48
N SER A 126 14.29 -16.23 -15.15
CA SER A 126 15.62 -16.60 -15.62
C SER A 126 15.63 -17.86 -16.50
N SER A 127 14.47 -18.25 -17.04
CA SER A 127 14.37 -19.41 -17.93
C SER A 127 15.33 -19.27 -19.14
N PRO A 128 16.03 -20.34 -19.54
CA PRO A 128 16.81 -20.35 -20.76
C PRO A 128 15.91 -20.26 -22.01
N ASP A 129 14.65 -20.66 -21.92
CA ASP A 129 13.65 -20.47 -22.99
C ASP A 129 13.22 -19.00 -23.04
N PRO A 130 13.51 -18.26 -24.15
CA PRO A 130 13.13 -16.85 -24.28
C PRO A 130 11.62 -16.61 -24.23
N ASP A 131 10.83 -17.53 -24.75
CA ASP A 131 9.37 -17.40 -24.79
C ASP A 131 8.76 -17.57 -23.40
N GLU A 132 9.26 -18.52 -22.61
CA GLU A 132 8.85 -18.68 -21.21
C GLU A 132 9.25 -17.46 -20.38
N ARG A 133 10.48 -16.98 -20.54
CA ARG A 133 10.94 -15.77 -19.86
C ARG A 133 10.09 -14.55 -20.21
N GLN A 134 9.72 -14.38 -21.49
CA GLN A 134 8.87 -13.28 -21.92
C GLN A 134 7.47 -13.37 -21.33
N ARG A 135 6.87 -14.58 -21.24
CA ARG A 135 5.59 -14.80 -20.55
C ARG A 135 5.68 -14.45 -19.06
N ALA A 136 6.79 -14.79 -18.40
CA ALA A 136 7.01 -14.45 -17.00
C ALA A 136 7.11 -12.92 -16.79
N ILE A 137 7.88 -12.23 -17.63
CA ILE A 137 7.99 -10.76 -17.60
C ILE A 137 6.62 -10.11 -17.84
N HIS A 138 5.84 -10.62 -18.80
CA HIS A 138 4.48 -10.15 -19.04
C HIS A 138 3.60 -10.33 -17.78
N ALA A 139 3.62 -11.50 -17.17
CA ALA A 139 2.84 -11.78 -15.96
C ALA A 139 3.23 -10.85 -14.78
N MET A 140 4.52 -10.64 -14.55
CA MET A 140 5.01 -9.72 -13.51
C MET A 140 4.54 -8.28 -13.73
N ASN A 141 4.41 -7.84 -14.98
CA ASN A 141 3.93 -6.49 -15.34
C ASN A 141 2.41 -6.37 -15.41
N SER A 142 1.67 -7.49 -15.44
CA SER A 142 0.22 -7.51 -15.63
C SER A 142 -0.57 -7.75 -14.35
N ILE A 143 -0.06 -8.62 -13.47
CA ILE A 143 -0.77 -9.00 -12.24
C ILE A 143 -0.82 -7.82 -11.28
N HIS A 144 -2.02 -7.34 -10.98
CA HIS A 144 -2.23 -6.24 -10.06
C HIS A 144 -1.66 -6.54 -8.65
N HIS A 145 -1.06 -5.56 -8.00
CA HIS A 145 -0.25 -5.64 -6.79
C HIS A 145 1.14 -6.26 -6.96
N VAL A 146 1.39 -7.04 -8.01
CA VAL A 146 2.72 -7.55 -8.36
C VAL A 146 3.48 -6.53 -9.21
N ASN A 147 2.79 -5.89 -10.13
CA ASN A 147 3.31 -4.99 -11.17
C ASN A 147 3.75 -3.60 -10.68
N SER A 148 3.64 -3.27 -9.40
CA SER A 148 3.85 -1.91 -8.91
C SER A 148 5.01 -1.85 -7.93
N HIS A 149 5.95 -0.95 -8.18
CA HIS A 149 7.07 -0.63 -7.29
C HIS A 149 6.70 0.49 -6.30
N TYR A 150 7.30 0.48 -5.11
CA TYR A 150 7.01 1.47 -4.05
C TYR A 150 7.22 2.91 -4.50
N ILE A 151 8.28 3.16 -5.26
CA ILE A 151 8.58 4.50 -5.75
C ILE A 151 7.46 5.12 -6.59
N ASN A 152 6.57 4.31 -7.17
CA ASN A 152 5.44 4.79 -7.98
C ASN A 152 4.45 5.65 -7.19
N TRP A 153 4.42 5.53 -5.85
CA TRP A 153 3.58 6.37 -4.99
C TRP A 153 4.26 7.67 -4.57
N PHE A 154 5.58 7.79 -4.79
CA PHE A 154 6.39 8.88 -4.26
C PHE A 154 7.11 9.71 -5.33
N LEU A 155 6.95 9.40 -6.60
CA LEU A 155 7.55 10.01 -7.77
C LEU A 155 9.07 9.77 -7.86
N SER A 156 9.85 10.24 -6.85
CA SER A 156 11.28 9.99 -6.68
C SER A 156 11.69 10.15 -5.21
N GLN A 157 12.92 9.74 -4.86
CA GLN A 157 13.47 9.97 -3.52
C GLN A 157 13.68 11.47 -3.24
N GLU A 158 14.09 12.24 -4.24
CA GLU A 158 14.26 13.69 -4.13
C GLU A 158 12.92 14.39 -3.84
N TYR A 159 11.85 13.98 -4.55
CA TYR A 159 10.52 14.51 -4.28
C TYR A 159 10.04 14.12 -2.89
N PHE A 160 10.26 12.87 -2.48
CA PHE A 160 9.96 12.42 -1.12
C PHE A 160 10.66 13.28 -0.06
N LEU A 161 11.98 13.54 -0.23
CA LEU A 161 12.76 14.38 0.69
C LEU A 161 12.26 15.83 0.71
N SER A 162 11.85 16.38 -0.42
CA SER A 162 11.26 17.73 -0.48
C SER A 162 9.94 17.83 0.30
N ARG A 163 9.29 16.70 0.55
CA ARG A 163 8.04 16.55 1.32
C ARG A 163 8.26 15.90 2.70
N SER A 164 9.51 15.86 3.17
CA SER A 164 9.90 15.18 4.44
C SER A 164 9.11 15.65 5.65
N ALA A 165 8.80 16.95 5.73
CA ALA A 165 7.98 17.53 6.79
C ALA A 165 6.53 17.03 6.77
N ASP A 166 6.04 16.55 5.62
CA ASP A 166 4.68 16.05 5.45
C ASP A 166 4.54 14.57 5.83
N ILE A 167 5.65 13.84 5.97
CA ILE A 167 5.63 12.44 6.38
C ILE A 167 5.31 12.35 7.88
N PHE A 168 4.09 11.93 8.19
CA PHE A 168 3.63 11.73 9.57
C PHE A 168 4.15 10.43 10.15
N HIS A 169 4.01 9.32 9.40
CA HIS A 169 4.52 8.01 9.79
C HIS A 169 4.77 7.11 8.58
N ILE A 170 5.83 6.31 8.67
CA ILE A 170 6.13 5.19 7.78
C ILE A 170 6.06 3.93 8.63
N GLY A 171 5.07 3.09 8.39
CA GLY A 171 4.93 1.81 9.08
C GLY A 171 5.39 0.64 8.21
N PHE A 172 5.63 -0.50 8.87
CA PHE A 172 5.95 -1.76 8.21
C PHE A 172 4.97 -2.84 8.64
N LEU A 173 4.56 -3.70 7.70
CA LEU A 173 3.64 -4.79 8.04
C LEU A 173 4.23 -5.74 9.09
N GLU A 174 5.54 -5.90 9.09
CA GLU A 174 6.29 -6.72 10.03
C GLU A 174 6.21 -6.20 11.49
N THR A 175 5.93 -4.92 11.64
CA THR A 175 5.80 -4.23 12.94
C THR A 175 4.48 -3.49 13.07
N LEU A 176 3.43 -3.96 12.36
CA LEU A 176 2.15 -3.28 12.20
C LEU A 176 1.50 -2.86 13.53
N GLU A 177 1.52 -3.75 14.53
CA GLU A 177 0.93 -3.47 15.84
C GLU A 177 1.66 -2.32 16.55
N ARG A 178 2.99 -2.37 16.57
CA ARG A 178 3.82 -1.30 17.16
C ARG A 178 3.62 0.03 16.42
N ASP A 179 3.59 -0.02 15.09
CA ASP A 179 3.44 1.18 14.27
C ASP A 179 2.03 1.77 14.39
N PHE A 180 1.02 0.93 14.60
CA PHE A 180 -0.35 1.39 14.88
C PHE A 180 -0.46 2.03 16.28
N GLU A 181 0.14 1.45 17.31
CA GLU A 181 0.17 2.07 18.65
C GLU A 181 0.87 3.42 18.63
N PHE A 182 1.97 3.57 17.88
CA PHE A 182 2.60 4.88 17.69
C PHE A 182 1.66 5.90 17.03
N ILE A 183 0.91 5.51 15.99
CA ILE A 183 -0.08 6.38 15.34
C ILE A 183 -1.19 6.76 16.34
N LYS A 184 -1.68 5.79 17.09
CA LYS A 184 -2.72 5.95 18.10
C LYS A 184 -2.30 6.96 19.17
N GLU A 185 -1.12 6.81 19.75
CA GLU A 185 -0.56 7.73 20.73
C GLU A 185 -0.41 9.14 20.15
N LYS A 186 0.20 9.26 18.98
CA LYS A 186 0.46 10.54 18.32
C LYS A 186 -0.81 11.30 17.92
N MET A 187 -1.89 10.59 17.59
CA MET A 187 -3.21 11.17 17.30
C MET A 187 -4.07 11.35 18.55
N GLY A 188 -3.66 10.84 19.72
CA GLY A 188 -4.42 10.86 20.96
C GLY A 188 -5.69 10.03 20.89
N LEU A 189 -5.69 8.93 20.12
CA LEU A 189 -6.85 8.05 19.98
C LEU A 189 -7.14 7.29 21.28
N PRO A 190 -8.40 6.89 21.52
CA PRO A 190 -8.78 6.17 22.73
C PRO A 190 -8.22 4.73 22.72
N GLU A 191 -8.21 4.07 23.89
CA GLU A 191 -7.68 2.71 24.05
C GLU A 191 -8.39 1.67 23.17
N GLU A 192 -9.67 1.88 22.91
CA GLU A 192 -10.51 1.00 22.08
C GLU A 192 -10.13 1.01 20.59
N ALA A 193 -9.35 2.01 20.15
CA ALA A 193 -8.81 2.01 18.79
C ALA A 193 -7.79 0.89 18.64
N CYS A 194 -8.16 -0.19 17.94
CA CYS A 194 -7.32 -1.37 17.77
C CYS A 194 -7.42 -1.93 16.36
N LEU A 195 -6.38 -2.63 15.95
CA LEU A 195 -6.38 -3.38 14.69
C LEU A 195 -7.41 -4.54 14.76
N PRO A 196 -8.04 -4.90 13.63
CA PRO A 196 -8.98 -6.02 13.61
C PRO A 196 -8.26 -7.35 13.91
N ALA A 197 -8.88 -8.21 14.70
CA ALA A 197 -8.38 -9.55 14.99
C ALA A 197 -8.76 -10.57 13.91
N ASP A 198 -9.84 -10.31 13.17
CA ASP A 198 -10.37 -11.23 12.16
C ASP A 198 -9.46 -11.31 10.92
N PRO A 199 -9.01 -12.55 10.53
CA PRO A 199 -8.13 -12.73 9.37
C PRO A 199 -8.72 -12.27 8.04
N VAL A 200 -10.05 -12.30 7.88
CA VAL A 200 -10.73 -11.86 6.65
C VAL A 200 -10.64 -10.35 6.52
N THR A 201 -10.93 -9.61 7.59
CA THR A 201 -10.80 -8.15 7.67
C THR A 201 -9.35 -7.72 7.51
N MET A 202 -8.40 -8.50 8.03
CA MET A 202 -6.96 -8.28 7.82
C MET A 202 -6.47 -8.65 6.42
N HIS A 203 -7.31 -9.22 5.57
CA HIS A 203 -6.95 -9.69 4.23
C HIS A 203 -5.79 -10.70 4.22
N LYS A 204 -5.70 -11.55 5.26
CA LYS A 204 -4.70 -12.63 5.31
C LYS A 204 -5.00 -13.67 4.23
N ASN A 205 -3.94 -14.28 3.70
CA ASN A 205 -4.14 -15.46 2.82
C ASN A 205 -4.79 -16.58 3.61
N PRO A 206 -5.84 -17.22 3.08
CA PRO A 206 -6.51 -18.33 3.77
C PRO A 206 -5.64 -19.59 3.87
N VAL A 207 -4.65 -19.72 2.99
CA VAL A 207 -3.69 -20.84 2.97
C VAL A 207 -2.29 -20.29 3.11
N ALA A 208 -1.47 -20.94 3.94
CA ALA A 208 -0.04 -20.60 4.04
C ALA A 208 0.64 -20.86 2.69
N PRO A 209 1.41 -19.91 2.16
CA PRO A 209 2.13 -20.15 0.91
C PRO A 209 3.26 -21.15 1.10
N GLU A 210 3.50 -21.97 0.10
CA GLU A 210 4.69 -22.81 0.04
C GLU A 210 5.96 -21.94 -0.03
N PRO A 211 7.08 -22.42 0.53
CA PRO A 211 8.36 -21.73 0.43
C PRO A 211 8.79 -21.58 -1.04
N LEU A 212 9.34 -20.41 -1.38
CA LEU A 212 9.94 -20.21 -2.70
C LEU A 212 11.28 -20.94 -2.81
N SER A 213 11.58 -21.41 -4.00
CA SER A 213 12.89 -21.97 -4.36
C SER A 213 14.01 -20.90 -4.29
N ALA A 214 15.27 -21.34 -4.18
CA ALA A 214 16.41 -20.43 -4.16
C ALA A 214 16.50 -19.58 -5.45
N GLN A 215 16.20 -20.17 -6.61
CA GLN A 215 16.20 -19.47 -7.89
C GLN A 215 15.10 -18.41 -7.95
N ALA A 216 13.88 -18.72 -7.50
CA ALA A 216 12.78 -17.75 -7.42
C ALA A 216 13.12 -16.59 -6.50
N MET A 217 13.71 -16.87 -5.34
CA MET A 217 14.15 -15.85 -4.39
C MET A 217 15.21 -14.91 -5.00
N GLU A 218 16.19 -15.43 -5.73
CA GLU A 218 17.21 -14.63 -6.40
C GLU A 218 16.62 -13.75 -7.50
N ASN A 219 15.76 -14.31 -8.34
CA ASN A 219 15.06 -13.59 -9.40
C ASN A 219 14.19 -12.47 -8.84
N LEU A 220 13.43 -12.72 -7.77
CA LEU A 220 12.58 -11.71 -7.15
C LEU A 220 13.38 -10.61 -6.44
N LYS A 221 14.51 -10.95 -5.81
CA LYS A 221 15.42 -9.91 -5.25
C LYS A 221 15.94 -8.99 -6.35
N SER A 222 16.29 -9.56 -7.51
CA SER A 222 16.71 -8.79 -8.67
C SER A 222 15.56 -7.92 -9.22
N TRP A 223 14.37 -8.50 -9.39
CA TRP A 223 13.19 -7.80 -9.90
C TRP A 223 12.75 -6.63 -9.02
N TYR A 224 12.71 -6.85 -7.71
CA TYR A 224 12.29 -5.86 -6.72
C TYR A 224 13.45 -5.10 -6.08
N LYS A 225 14.63 -5.06 -6.71
CA LYS A 225 15.81 -4.34 -6.20
C LYS A 225 15.47 -2.90 -5.81
N ILE A 226 14.75 -2.18 -6.67
CA ILE A 226 14.34 -0.79 -6.42
C ILE A 226 13.41 -0.65 -5.19
N ASP A 227 12.60 -1.68 -4.89
CA ASP A 227 11.73 -1.68 -3.70
C ASP A 227 12.54 -1.90 -2.42
N TYR A 228 13.56 -2.76 -2.44
CA TYR A 228 14.49 -2.91 -1.32
C TYR A 228 15.29 -1.64 -1.09
N GLU A 229 15.81 -1.01 -2.14
CA GLU A 229 16.50 0.27 -2.05
C GLU A 229 15.60 1.37 -1.46
N PHE A 230 14.31 1.37 -1.80
CA PHE A 230 13.35 2.31 -1.23
C PHE A 230 13.06 2.01 0.26
N ILE A 231 12.95 0.75 0.66
CA ILE A 231 12.81 0.36 2.08
C ILE A 231 14.02 0.81 2.89
N ASP A 232 15.24 0.55 2.40
CA ASP A 232 16.48 0.96 3.04
C ASP A 232 16.56 2.50 3.15
N PHE A 233 16.12 3.21 2.13
CA PHE A 233 15.98 4.66 2.16
C PHE A 233 15.01 5.11 3.28
N CYS A 234 13.83 4.49 3.38
CA CYS A 234 12.87 4.80 4.43
C CYS A 234 13.40 4.52 5.84
N HIS A 235 14.16 3.45 6.03
CA HIS A 235 14.80 3.14 7.32
C HIS A 235 15.83 4.21 7.71
N ARG A 236 16.69 4.63 6.77
CA ARG A 236 17.64 5.75 7.01
C ARG A 236 16.92 7.04 7.36
N PHE A 237 15.89 7.40 6.58
CA PHE A 237 15.07 8.58 6.83
C PHE A 237 14.44 8.59 8.23
N LEU A 238 13.95 7.44 8.71
CA LEU A 238 13.39 7.33 10.05
C LEU A 238 14.46 7.46 11.14
N SER A 239 15.65 6.88 10.93
CA SER A 239 16.75 6.97 11.90
C SER A 239 17.28 8.40 12.06
N GLU A 240 17.33 9.17 10.98
CA GLU A 240 17.74 10.58 11.00
C GLU A 240 16.72 11.46 11.75
N LYS A 241 15.41 11.18 11.60
CA LYS A 241 14.35 11.93 12.31
C LYS A 241 14.29 11.68 13.83
N VAL A 242 14.89 10.62 14.33
CA VAL A 242 14.93 10.31 15.78
C VAL A 242 16.05 11.06 16.47
N THR A 243 17.04 11.56 15.72
CA THR A 243 18.21 12.28 16.23
C THR A 243 18.06 13.80 16.25
N ASP A 244 17.02 14.35 15.66
CA ASP A 244 16.62 15.76 15.68
C ASP A 244 15.47 15.99 16.70
#